data_b7e115f3c0aa5b0e8305671e51c57b7f
#
_entry.id   b7e115f3c0aa5b0e8305671e51c57b7f
#
_cell.length_a   1.000
_cell.length_b   1.000
_cell.length_c   1.000
_cell.angle_alpha   90.00
_cell.angle_beta   90.00
_cell.angle_gamma   90.00
#
_symmetry.space_group_name_H-M   'P 1'
#
loop_
_entity.id
_entity.type
_entity.pdbx_description
1 polymer ?
#
loop_
_entity_poly.entity_id
_entity_poly.type
_entity_poly.pdbx_seq_one_letter_code
_entity_poly.pdbx_strand_id
1 'polypeptide(L)'
;MLSRPSIRPMIAAILILFCCVFLPLIPSAYLSADPVGTVAPPPASLTDNEDTRKLLEQTLSSAEIEKEIARISSEQEALENKVAGLETQAAEQKSAIAAQQERAGAIIRSYYMGDRDGLLEAFLSAKSISRVLVLWDYYEIIIGRDRDILSQYEKQYKSLKATLQAAKRSSQELATLKSTLEEQKIRVTALHKEIEGGIRGSSDPESMNALLKEFSLYWENIGLHEVKTYFKALASAMKNLPDFVQNREGLLTRQGMTYQLSLKEEDLNDFLQSQNKLFTDFAFHFNEGSVTASGKSGKLSLALTGHYTIQNEPVNAMLFHVDKIVFNGLELPDTTNQALEKEFDLGFYPAKIISFLRATEVDSKDGLLQVKLAVSF
;
A
#
# COMPACT_ATOMS: atom_id res chain seq x y z
N MET A 1 37.52 -40.35 42.73
CA MET A 1 37.45 -39.31 41.71
C MET A 1 38.13 -39.81 40.46
N LEU A 2 37.38 -40.40 39.56
CA LEU A 2 37.89 -40.97 38.31
C LEU A 2 37.03 -40.41 37.17
N SER A 3 37.66 -39.57 36.35
CA SER A 3 37.11 -38.89 35.17
C SER A 3 36.86 -39.93 34.05
N ARG A 4 35.67 -39.92 33.46
CA ARG A 4 35.33 -40.68 32.25
C ARG A 4 35.78 -39.89 31.01
N PRO A 5 36.46 -40.48 30.04
CA PRO A 5 36.72 -39.83 28.75
C PRO A 5 35.53 -39.91 27.83
N SER A 6 35.24 -38.78 27.17
CA SER A 6 34.17 -38.64 26.16
C SER A 6 34.58 -39.27 24.83
N ILE A 7 33.87 -40.32 24.41
CA ILE A 7 33.98 -40.95 23.08
C ILE A 7 32.99 -40.30 22.14
N ARG A 8 33.33 -39.17 21.53
CA ARG A 8 32.47 -38.50 20.54
C ARG A 8 33.18 -37.72 19.43
N PRO A 9 34.28 -38.16 18.82
CA PRO A 9 34.54 -37.65 17.45
C PRO A 9 34.94 -38.69 16.42
N MET A 10 34.78 -40.01 16.66
CA MET A 10 35.23 -41.01 15.68
C MET A 10 34.16 -41.58 14.74
N ILE A 11 32.88 -41.23 14.90
CA ILE A 11 31.80 -41.73 14.03
C ILE A 11 31.49 -40.75 12.87
N ALA A 12 31.91 -39.51 12.95
CA ALA A 12 31.67 -38.50 11.90
C ALA A 12 32.67 -38.60 10.71
N ALA A 13 33.82 -39.25 10.88
CA ALA A 13 34.87 -39.35 9.84
C ALA A 13 34.69 -40.52 8.87
N ILE A 14 33.87 -41.52 9.19
CA ILE A 14 33.69 -42.75 8.36
C ILE A 14 32.52 -42.59 7.37
N LEU A 15 31.60 -41.65 7.57
CA LEU A 15 30.43 -41.42 6.70
C LEU A 15 30.72 -40.52 5.49
N ILE A 16 31.86 -39.83 5.47
CA ILE A 16 32.25 -38.93 4.34
C ILE A 16 33.03 -39.68 3.25
N LEU A 17 33.59 -40.86 3.55
CA LEU A 17 34.43 -41.61 2.57
C LEU A 17 33.63 -42.60 1.70
N PHE A 18 32.33 -42.82 1.93
CA PHE A 18 31.52 -43.77 1.18
C PHE A 18 30.57 -43.14 0.15
N CYS A 19 30.58 -41.82 0.00
CA CYS A 19 29.69 -41.09 -0.93
C CYS A 19 30.33 -40.69 -2.27
N CYS A 20 31.59 -41.04 -2.52
CA CYS A 20 32.33 -40.59 -3.72
C CYS A 20 32.49 -41.62 -4.85
N VAL A 21 31.85 -42.80 -4.81
CA VAL A 21 32.11 -43.88 -5.83
C VAL A 21 30.89 -44.20 -6.72
N PHE A 22 29.74 -43.56 -6.56
CA PHE A 22 28.61 -43.74 -7.49
C PHE A 22 28.08 -42.40 -8.01
N LEU A 23 28.88 -41.70 -8.85
CA LEU A 23 28.31 -40.77 -9.83
C LEU A 23 28.01 -41.57 -11.10
N PRO A 24 26.75 -41.73 -11.51
CA PRO A 24 26.43 -42.14 -12.86
C PRO A 24 26.86 -41.02 -13.80
N LEU A 25 27.65 -41.32 -14.82
CA LEU A 25 27.88 -40.47 -15.98
C LEU A 25 26.50 -40.20 -16.63
N ILE A 26 25.86 -39.08 -16.26
CA ILE A 26 24.73 -38.54 -16.99
C ILE A 26 25.34 -37.87 -18.21
N PRO A 27 25.05 -38.31 -19.45
CA PRO A 27 25.44 -37.52 -20.62
C PRO A 27 24.81 -36.15 -20.51
N SER A 28 25.64 -35.11 -20.58
CA SER A 28 25.18 -33.73 -20.69
C SER A 28 24.42 -33.60 -22.01
N ALA A 29 23.13 -33.94 -21.98
CA ALA A 29 22.21 -33.40 -22.96
C ALA A 29 22.20 -31.89 -22.74
N TYR A 30 22.89 -31.17 -23.60
CA TYR A 30 22.69 -29.73 -23.75
C TYR A 30 21.20 -29.59 -24.08
N LEU A 31 20.39 -29.27 -23.05
CA LEU A 31 19.10 -28.61 -23.30
C LEU A 31 19.51 -27.30 -23.97
N SER A 32 19.44 -27.29 -25.30
CA SER A 32 19.29 -26.03 -26.01
C SER A 32 17.99 -25.45 -25.47
N ALA A 33 18.08 -24.53 -24.50
CA ALA A 33 17.02 -23.60 -24.26
C ALA A 33 16.84 -22.90 -25.60
N ASP A 34 15.75 -23.20 -26.29
CA ASP A 34 15.31 -22.34 -27.38
C ASP A 34 15.34 -20.92 -26.82
N PRO A 35 15.97 -19.96 -27.51
CA PRO A 35 15.89 -18.58 -27.07
C PRO A 35 14.40 -18.29 -26.96
N VAL A 36 13.95 -18.00 -25.77
CA VAL A 36 12.63 -17.36 -25.55
C VAL A 36 12.60 -16.27 -26.59
N GLY A 37 11.72 -16.46 -27.59
CA GLY A 37 11.64 -15.57 -28.73
C GLY A 37 11.61 -14.17 -28.15
N THR A 38 12.64 -13.37 -28.45
CA THR A 38 12.71 -11.97 -28.07
C THR A 38 11.51 -11.33 -28.76
N VAL A 39 10.43 -11.16 -28.00
CA VAL A 39 9.25 -10.41 -28.45
C VAL A 39 9.78 -9.01 -28.71
N ALA A 40 9.99 -8.70 -29.98
CA ALA A 40 10.51 -7.39 -30.36
C ALA A 40 9.45 -6.34 -29.98
N PRO A 41 9.86 -5.15 -29.51
CA PRO A 41 8.89 -4.07 -29.32
C PRO A 41 8.19 -3.84 -30.66
N PRO A 42 6.87 -3.56 -30.65
CA PRO A 42 6.15 -3.28 -31.89
C PRO A 42 6.87 -2.16 -32.63
N PRO A 43 7.09 -2.29 -33.93
CA PRO A 43 7.79 -1.26 -34.69
C PRO A 43 7.07 0.08 -34.55
N ALA A 44 7.83 1.16 -34.36
CA ALA A 44 7.28 2.52 -34.21
C ALA A 44 6.34 2.95 -35.35
N SER A 45 6.47 2.31 -36.52
CA SER A 45 5.55 2.51 -37.65
C SER A 45 4.10 2.07 -37.44
N LEU A 46 3.82 1.26 -36.40
CA LEU A 46 2.46 0.84 -36.07
C LEU A 46 1.66 1.90 -35.33
N THR A 47 2.33 2.87 -34.71
CA THR A 47 1.69 4.00 -34.02
C THR A 47 1.39 5.18 -34.95
N ASP A 48 1.84 5.13 -36.22
CA ASP A 48 1.61 6.20 -37.19
C ASP A 48 0.16 6.18 -37.73
N ASN A 49 -0.55 5.05 -37.62
CA ASN A 49 -1.97 4.95 -37.95
C ASN A 49 -2.81 5.18 -36.70
N GLU A 50 -3.60 6.25 -36.68
CA GLU A 50 -4.46 6.66 -35.56
C GLU A 50 -5.44 5.54 -35.13
N ASP A 51 -6.06 4.84 -36.06
CA ASP A 51 -7.01 3.75 -35.77
C ASP A 51 -6.29 2.57 -35.13
N THR A 52 -5.11 2.20 -35.62
CA THR A 52 -4.30 1.12 -35.03
C THR A 52 -3.81 1.51 -33.65
N ARG A 53 -3.32 2.74 -33.47
CA ARG A 53 -2.90 3.26 -32.16
C ARG A 53 -4.05 3.18 -31.15
N LYS A 54 -5.23 3.65 -31.53
CA LYS A 54 -6.41 3.61 -30.67
C LYS A 54 -6.77 2.18 -30.26
N LEU A 55 -6.72 1.21 -31.17
CA LEU A 55 -6.98 -0.20 -30.87
C LEU A 55 -5.92 -0.77 -29.91
N LEU A 56 -4.66 -0.43 -30.07
CA LEU A 56 -3.60 -0.84 -29.14
C LEU A 56 -3.82 -0.27 -27.73
N GLU A 57 -4.17 1.01 -27.60
CA GLU A 57 -4.49 1.67 -26.33
C GLU A 57 -5.74 1.05 -25.67
N GLN A 58 -6.79 0.77 -26.45
CA GLN A 58 -7.98 0.10 -25.94
C GLN A 58 -7.69 -1.33 -25.47
N THR A 59 -6.88 -2.08 -26.22
CA THR A 59 -6.46 -3.43 -25.84
C THR A 59 -5.65 -3.42 -24.55
N LEU A 60 -4.72 -2.48 -24.42
CA LEU A 60 -3.96 -2.28 -23.21
C LEU A 60 -4.86 -1.92 -22.02
N SER A 61 -5.79 -1.00 -22.23
CA SER A 61 -6.78 -0.61 -21.21
C SER A 61 -7.64 -1.78 -20.77
N SER A 62 -8.10 -2.62 -21.70
CA SER A 62 -8.88 -3.83 -21.39
C SER A 62 -8.07 -4.81 -20.54
N ALA A 63 -6.83 -5.12 -20.93
CA ALA A 63 -5.98 -6.06 -20.22
C ALA A 63 -5.66 -5.58 -18.79
N GLU A 64 -5.39 -4.30 -18.60
CA GLU A 64 -5.10 -3.74 -17.28
C GLU A 64 -6.37 -3.68 -16.39
N ILE A 65 -7.53 -3.37 -16.95
CA ILE A 65 -8.81 -3.42 -16.22
C ILE A 65 -9.15 -4.87 -15.82
N GLU A 66 -8.87 -5.87 -16.66
CA GLU A 66 -9.07 -7.28 -16.32
C GLU A 66 -8.18 -7.71 -15.14
N LYS A 67 -6.92 -7.29 -15.11
CA LYS A 67 -6.03 -7.51 -13.96
C LYS A 67 -6.57 -6.84 -12.69
N GLU A 68 -7.05 -5.62 -12.82
CA GLU A 68 -7.64 -4.88 -11.69
C GLU A 68 -8.91 -5.57 -11.18
N ILE A 69 -9.78 -6.05 -12.08
CA ILE A 69 -10.96 -6.87 -11.74
C ILE A 69 -10.55 -8.12 -10.96
N ALA A 70 -9.50 -8.83 -11.40
CA ALA A 70 -9.01 -10.01 -10.71
C ALA A 70 -8.48 -9.68 -9.31
N ARG A 71 -7.72 -8.59 -9.18
CA ARG A 71 -7.21 -8.07 -7.89
C ARG A 71 -8.36 -7.70 -6.94
N ILE A 72 -9.32 -6.89 -7.42
CA ILE A 72 -10.48 -6.46 -6.63
C ILE A 72 -11.34 -7.66 -6.21
N SER A 73 -11.51 -8.65 -7.09
CA SER A 73 -12.28 -9.86 -6.77
C SER A 73 -11.62 -10.66 -5.63
N SER A 74 -10.29 -10.79 -5.63
CA SER A 74 -9.56 -11.44 -4.54
C SER A 74 -9.65 -10.65 -3.23
N GLU A 75 -9.56 -9.32 -3.30
CA GLU A 75 -9.72 -8.44 -2.13
C GLU A 75 -11.14 -8.49 -1.57
N GLN A 76 -12.15 -8.57 -2.45
CA GLN A 76 -13.55 -8.76 -2.06
C GLN A 76 -13.74 -10.05 -1.27
N GLU A 77 -13.23 -11.18 -1.75
CA GLU A 77 -13.33 -12.46 -1.06
C GLU A 77 -12.68 -12.42 0.33
N ALA A 78 -11.48 -11.84 0.42
CA ALA A 78 -10.78 -11.67 1.70
C ALA A 78 -11.58 -10.79 2.68
N LEU A 79 -12.19 -9.72 2.18
CA LEU A 79 -12.98 -8.80 2.99
C LEU A 79 -14.32 -9.39 3.41
N GLU A 80 -14.98 -10.19 2.56
CA GLU A 80 -16.19 -10.97 2.91
C GLU A 80 -15.91 -11.94 4.05
N ASN A 81 -14.81 -12.70 3.98
CA ASN A 81 -14.37 -13.60 5.03
C ASN A 81 -14.07 -12.86 6.35
N LYS A 82 -13.45 -11.70 6.27
CA LYS A 82 -13.18 -10.84 7.44
C LYS A 82 -14.46 -10.34 8.08
N VAL A 83 -15.45 -9.89 7.30
CA VAL A 83 -16.75 -9.42 7.80
C VAL A 83 -17.47 -10.56 8.50
N ALA A 84 -17.59 -11.74 7.87
CA ALA A 84 -18.21 -12.93 8.46
C ALA A 84 -17.52 -13.34 9.78
N GLY A 85 -16.19 -13.31 9.84
CA GLY A 85 -15.42 -13.58 11.06
C GLY A 85 -15.72 -12.60 12.19
N LEU A 86 -15.77 -11.29 11.89
CA LEU A 86 -16.09 -10.25 12.86
C LEU A 86 -17.54 -10.35 13.38
N GLU A 87 -18.48 -10.70 12.51
CA GLU A 87 -19.88 -10.91 12.91
C GLU A 87 -20.02 -12.12 13.83
N THR A 88 -19.34 -13.23 13.51
CA THR A 88 -19.28 -14.42 14.37
C THR A 88 -18.68 -14.08 15.74
N GLN A 89 -17.54 -13.39 15.75
CA GLN A 89 -16.88 -12.94 16.97
C GLN A 89 -17.79 -12.02 17.80
N ALA A 90 -18.50 -11.10 17.17
CA ALA A 90 -19.44 -10.22 17.87
C ALA A 90 -20.62 -11.01 18.49
N ALA A 91 -21.14 -12.02 17.79
CA ALA A 91 -22.20 -12.90 18.30
C ALA A 91 -21.73 -13.71 19.53
N GLU A 92 -20.53 -14.28 19.48
CA GLU A 92 -19.91 -15.01 20.61
C GLU A 92 -19.68 -14.08 21.81
N GLN A 93 -19.10 -12.90 21.58
CA GLN A 93 -18.89 -11.89 22.64
C GLN A 93 -20.22 -11.45 23.27
N LYS A 94 -21.25 -11.23 22.45
CA LYS A 94 -22.59 -10.86 22.92
C LYS A 94 -23.20 -11.95 23.80
N SER A 95 -23.05 -13.21 23.40
CA SER A 95 -23.51 -14.37 24.23
C SER A 95 -22.74 -14.46 25.53
N ALA A 96 -21.41 -14.35 25.49
CA ALA A 96 -20.55 -14.43 26.67
C ALA A 96 -20.83 -13.30 27.69
N ILE A 97 -21.17 -12.10 27.22
CA ILE A 97 -21.42 -10.93 28.08
C ILE A 97 -22.81 -10.94 28.71
N ALA A 98 -23.77 -11.69 28.17
CA ALA A 98 -25.17 -11.64 28.63
C ALA A 98 -25.32 -11.95 30.13
N ALA A 99 -24.69 -13.01 30.63
CA ALA A 99 -24.71 -13.37 32.08
C ALA A 99 -24.00 -12.33 32.95
N GLN A 100 -22.94 -11.69 32.42
CA GLN A 100 -22.20 -10.61 33.12
C GLN A 100 -23.04 -9.33 33.15
N GLN A 101 -23.78 -9.03 32.12
CA GLN A 101 -24.70 -7.89 32.04
C GLN A 101 -25.79 -7.99 33.10
N GLU A 102 -26.38 -9.18 33.30
CA GLU A 102 -27.39 -9.42 34.33
C GLU A 102 -26.84 -9.19 35.74
N ARG A 103 -25.64 -9.76 36.02
CA ARG A 103 -24.96 -9.58 37.31
C ARG A 103 -24.58 -8.13 37.55
N ALA A 104 -24.00 -7.45 36.57
CA ALA A 104 -23.66 -6.04 36.66
C ALA A 104 -24.91 -5.18 36.88
N GLY A 105 -25.99 -5.46 36.16
CA GLY A 105 -27.29 -4.81 36.37
C GLY A 105 -27.88 -5.01 37.76
N ALA A 106 -27.77 -6.21 38.32
CA ALA A 106 -28.19 -6.50 39.70
C ALA A 106 -27.37 -5.71 40.72
N ILE A 107 -26.04 -5.62 40.54
CA ILE A 107 -25.17 -4.84 41.42
C ILE A 107 -25.54 -3.35 41.34
N ILE A 108 -25.66 -2.78 40.15
CA ILE A 108 -26.01 -1.35 39.97
C ILE A 108 -27.35 -1.05 40.61
N ARG A 109 -28.33 -1.97 40.46
CA ARG A 109 -29.66 -1.84 41.06
C ARG A 109 -29.61 -1.87 42.59
N SER A 110 -28.81 -2.80 43.20
CA SER A 110 -28.66 -2.88 44.65
C SER A 110 -28.03 -1.60 45.25
N TYR A 111 -27.09 -0.96 44.54
CA TYR A 111 -26.59 0.35 44.99
C TYR A 111 -27.63 1.46 44.87
N TYR A 112 -28.40 1.49 43.76
CA TYR A 112 -29.44 2.49 43.57
C TYR A 112 -30.61 2.37 44.52
N MET A 113 -31.00 1.12 44.90
CA MET A 113 -32.12 0.84 45.80
C MET A 113 -31.74 0.94 47.30
N GLY A 114 -30.47 1.21 47.60
CA GLY A 114 -29.99 1.33 48.97
C GLY A 114 -29.76 -0.04 49.68
N ASP A 115 -29.82 -1.17 48.97
CA ASP A 115 -29.62 -2.50 49.56
C ASP A 115 -28.24 -2.65 50.20
N ARG A 116 -27.27 -1.82 49.83
CA ARG A 116 -25.89 -1.80 50.39
C ARG A 116 -25.77 -0.93 51.64
N ASP A 117 -26.77 -0.08 51.95
CA ASP A 117 -26.76 0.80 53.11
C ASP A 117 -26.78 0.02 54.42
N GLY A 118 -27.43 -1.17 54.42
CA GLY A 118 -27.43 -2.09 55.55
C GLY A 118 -26.04 -2.58 55.96
N LEU A 119 -25.07 -2.63 55.06
CA LEU A 119 -23.66 -2.95 55.38
C LEU A 119 -23.03 -1.83 56.21
N LEU A 120 -23.29 -0.56 55.83
CA LEU A 120 -22.81 0.60 56.56
C LEU A 120 -23.48 0.72 57.93
N GLU A 121 -24.80 0.46 58.01
CA GLU A 121 -25.56 0.46 59.24
C GLU A 121 -25.06 -0.64 60.21
N ALA A 122 -24.79 -1.86 59.73
CA ALA A 122 -24.19 -2.94 60.49
C ALA A 122 -22.81 -2.57 61.04
N PHE A 123 -22.00 -1.85 60.25
CA PHE A 123 -20.69 -1.36 60.64
C PHE A 123 -20.79 -0.32 61.78
N LEU A 124 -21.70 0.65 61.63
CA LEU A 124 -21.93 1.71 62.64
C LEU A 124 -22.58 1.19 63.95
N SER A 125 -23.31 0.08 63.90
CA SER A 125 -23.95 -0.54 65.05
C SER A 125 -23.08 -1.54 65.79
N ALA A 126 -21.82 -1.77 65.37
CA ALA A 126 -20.90 -2.73 65.96
C ALA A 126 -20.49 -2.32 67.40
N LYS A 127 -20.69 -3.23 68.39
CA LYS A 127 -20.43 -2.99 69.81
C LYS A 127 -19.02 -3.32 70.26
N SER A 128 -18.13 -3.80 69.40
CA SER A 128 -16.74 -4.13 69.73
C SER A 128 -15.80 -3.94 68.54
N ILE A 129 -14.54 -3.62 68.81
CA ILE A 129 -13.49 -3.45 67.81
C ILE A 129 -13.29 -4.72 66.99
N SER A 130 -13.32 -5.89 67.63
CA SER A 130 -13.20 -7.18 66.92
C SER A 130 -14.34 -7.38 65.91
N ARG A 131 -15.57 -6.97 66.23
CA ARG A 131 -16.71 -7.06 65.33
C ARG A 131 -16.62 -6.06 64.18
N VAL A 132 -16.07 -4.88 64.47
CA VAL A 132 -15.77 -3.87 63.43
C VAL A 132 -14.79 -4.43 62.39
N LEU A 133 -13.70 -5.07 62.82
CA LEU A 133 -12.69 -5.64 61.91
C LEU A 133 -13.28 -6.78 61.04
N VAL A 134 -14.09 -7.67 61.65
CA VAL A 134 -14.75 -8.74 60.88
C VAL A 134 -15.75 -8.17 59.86
N LEU A 135 -16.52 -7.15 60.21
CA LEU A 135 -17.45 -6.50 59.28
C LEU A 135 -16.70 -5.73 58.18
N TRP A 136 -15.51 -5.19 58.47
CA TRP A 136 -14.66 -4.55 57.50
C TRP A 136 -14.16 -5.55 56.46
N ASP A 137 -13.68 -6.71 56.88
CA ASP A 137 -13.25 -7.77 55.97
C ASP A 137 -14.40 -8.21 55.03
N TYR A 138 -15.62 -8.40 55.58
CA TYR A 138 -16.79 -8.71 54.75
C TYR A 138 -17.13 -7.59 53.77
N TYR A 139 -17.07 -6.35 54.21
CA TYR A 139 -17.32 -5.19 53.37
C TYR A 139 -16.32 -5.14 52.21
N GLU A 140 -15.02 -5.28 52.47
CA GLU A 140 -13.96 -5.27 51.45
C GLU A 140 -14.15 -6.41 50.44
N ILE A 141 -14.47 -7.62 50.89
CA ILE A 141 -14.75 -8.77 50.02
C ILE A 141 -15.93 -8.49 49.08
N ILE A 142 -17.05 -7.97 49.63
CA ILE A 142 -18.28 -7.73 48.85
C ILE A 142 -18.04 -6.60 47.82
N ILE A 143 -17.50 -5.45 48.25
CA ILE A 143 -17.26 -4.30 47.38
C ILE A 143 -16.19 -4.63 46.37
N GLY A 144 -15.14 -5.36 46.75
CA GLY A 144 -14.08 -5.81 45.81
C GLY A 144 -14.68 -6.68 44.71
N ARG A 145 -15.55 -7.65 45.07
CA ARG A 145 -16.20 -8.52 44.08
C ARG A 145 -17.17 -7.79 43.17
N ASP A 146 -17.94 -6.84 43.69
CA ASP A 146 -18.83 -5.99 42.90
C ASP A 146 -18.04 -5.18 41.89
N ARG A 147 -16.91 -4.57 42.31
CA ARG A 147 -16.01 -3.81 41.43
C ARG A 147 -15.41 -4.67 40.34
N ASP A 148 -14.99 -5.92 40.66
CA ASP A 148 -14.42 -6.84 39.68
C ASP A 148 -15.45 -7.20 38.62
N ILE A 149 -16.70 -7.53 39.02
CA ILE A 149 -17.78 -7.85 38.08
C ILE A 149 -18.07 -6.66 37.13
N LEU A 150 -18.19 -5.45 37.68
CA LEU A 150 -18.45 -4.25 36.90
C LEU A 150 -17.27 -3.94 35.93
N SER A 151 -16.04 -4.08 36.39
CA SER A 151 -14.85 -3.88 35.58
C SER A 151 -14.75 -4.90 34.41
N GLN A 152 -15.05 -6.19 34.71
CA GLN A 152 -15.07 -7.22 33.67
C GLN A 152 -16.17 -6.96 32.65
N TYR A 153 -17.37 -6.60 33.09
CA TYR A 153 -18.46 -6.23 32.19
C TYR A 153 -18.05 -5.03 31.28
N GLU A 154 -17.50 -3.99 31.87
CA GLU A 154 -17.05 -2.81 31.12
C GLU A 154 -16.03 -3.15 30.04
N LYS A 155 -15.02 -3.97 30.39
CA LYS A 155 -14.00 -4.43 29.43
C LYS A 155 -14.61 -5.24 28.30
N GLN A 156 -15.48 -6.19 28.61
CA GLN A 156 -16.15 -7.02 27.61
C GLN A 156 -17.08 -6.20 26.71
N TYR A 157 -17.81 -5.24 27.26
CA TYR A 157 -18.67 -4.34 26.51
C TYR A 157 -17.87 -3.43 25.56
N LYS A 158 -16.73 -2.88 26.01
CA LYS A 158 -15.84 -2.10 25.16
C LYS A 158 -15.28 -2.96 24.02
N SER A 159 -14.89 -4.20 24.30
CA SER A 159 -14.42 -5.15 23.28
C SER A 159 -15.51 -5.44 22.24
N LEU A 160 -16.72 -5.76 22.66
CA LEU A 160 -17.86 -5.99 21.76
C LEU A 160 -18.13 -4.76 20.87
N LYS A 161 -18.16 -3.57 21.49
CA LYS A 161 -18.36 -2.31 20.75
C LYS A 161 -17.28 -2.10 19.69
N ALA A 162 -16.02 -2.39 20.00
CA ALA A 162 -14.91 -2.27 19.04
C ALA A 162 -15.07 -3.27 17.88
N THR A 163 -15.44 -4.54 18.18
CA THR A 163 -15.69 -5.56 17.15
C THR A 163 -16.83 -5.17 16.23
N LEU A 164 -17.95 -4.67 16.76
CA LEU A 164 -19.08 -4.19 15.95
C LEU A 164 -18.71 -2.98 15.08
N GLN A 165 -17.90 -2.07 15.58
CA GLN A 165 -17.41 -0.94 14.79
C GLN A 165 -16.47 -1.39 13.67
N ALA A 166 -15.60 -2.36 13.94
CA ALA A 166 -14.73 -2.95 12.92
C ALA A 166 -15.55 -3.67 11.83
N ALA A 167 -16.54 -4.48 12.22
CA ALA A 167 -17.44 -5.13 11.28
C ALA A 167 -18.18 -4.13 10.38
N LYS A 168 -18.72 -3.06 10.99
CA LYS A 168 -19.41 -1.99 10.23
C LYS A 168 -18.49 -1.30 9.22
N ARG A 169 -17.25 -0.96 9.62
CA ARG A 169 -16.25 -0.36 8.69
C ARG A 169 -15.93 -1.30 7.55
N SER A 170 -15.57 -2.56 7.85
CA SER A 170 -15.26 -3.54 6.81
C SER A 170 -16.44 -3.82 5.88
N SER A 171 -17.68 -3.81 6.38
CA SER A 171 -18.88 -3.93 5.54
C SER A 171 -19.07 -2.73 4.60
N GLN A 172 -18.75 -1.51 5.06
CA GLN A 172 -18.79 -0.31 4.20
C GLN A 172 -17.70 -0.35 3.13
N GLU A 173 -16.48 -0.76 3.49
CA GLU A 173 -15.38 -0.97 2.54
C GLU A 173 -15.78 -2.01 1.48
N LEU A 174 -16.40 -3.11 1.89
CA LEU A 174 -16.89 -4.15 0.98
C LEU A 174 -17.96 -3.64 0.01
N ALA A 175 -18.89 -2.81 0.48
CA ALA A 175 -19.90 -2.22 -0.37
C ALA A 175 -19.29 -1.31 -1.45
N THR A 176 -18.31 -0.47 -1.07
CA THR A 176 -17.57 0.38 -2.02
C THR A 176 -16.81 -0.47 -3.04
N LEU A 177 -16.12 -1.51 -2.57
CA LEU A 177 -15.34 -2.41 -3.43
C LEU A 177 -16.22 -3.13 -4.46
N LYS A 178 -17.42 -3.59 -4.06
CA LYS A 178 -18.42 -4.20 -4.97
C LYS A 178 -18.89 -3.21 -6.04
N SER A 179 -19.13 -1.95 -5.69
CA SER A 179 -19.50 -0.91 -6.66
C SER A 179 -18.39 -0.68 -7.68
N THR A 180 -17.16 -0.52 -7.21
CA THR A 180 -15.99 -0.35 -8.08
C THR A 180 -15.80 -1.55 -9.02
N LEU A 181 -15.96 -2.77 -8.51
CA LEU A 181 -15.86 -3.98 -9.32
C LEU A 181 -16.90 -4.02 -10.45
N GLU A 182 -18.14 -3.64 -10.17
CA GLU A 182 -19.20 -3.60 -11.16
C GLU A 182 -18.93 -2.53 -12.23
N GLU A 183 -18.46 -1.36 -11.83
CA GLU A 183 -18.06 -0.29 -12.76
C GLU A 183 -16.94 -0.76 -13.70
N GLN A 184 -15.91 -1.44 -13.18
CA GLN A 184 -14.82 -1.96 -14.01
C GLN A 184 -15.30 -3.05 -14.98
N LYS A 185 -16.21 -3.93 -14.57
CA LYS A 185 -16.81 -4.94 -15.46
C LYS A 185 -17.61 -4.32 -16.60
N ILE A 186 -18.37 -3.28 -16.33
CA ILE A 186 -19.10 -2.54 -17.36
C ILE A 186 -18.11 -1.90 -18.34
N ARG A 187 -17.06 -1.26 -17.83
CA ARG A 187 -16.04 -0.59 -18.64
C ARG A 187 -15.31 -1.58 -19.55
N VAL A 188 -14.85 -2.72 -19.04
CA VAL A 188 -14.15 -3.73 -19.85
C VAL A 188 -15.06 -4.33 -20.93
N THR A 189 -16.34 -4.53 -20.60
CA THR A 189 -17.31 -5.05 -21.57
C THR A 189 -17.53 -4.05 -22.73
N ALA A 190 -17.56 -2.76 -22.45
CA ALA A 190 -17.66 -1.72 -23.48
C ALA A 190 -16.40 -1.69 -24.36
N LEU A 191 -15.21 -1.74 -23.76
CA LEU A 191 -13.94 -1.81 -24.49
C LEU A 191 -13.84 -3.02 -25.40
N HIS A 192 -14.26 -4.21 -24.96
CA HIS A 192 -14.26 -5.40 -25.80
C HIS A 192 -15.11 -5.21 -27.07
N LYS A 193 -16.31 -4.60 -26.94
CA LYS A 193 -17.17 -4.30 -28.09
C LYS A 193 -16.51 -3.31 -29.07
N GLU A 194 -15.83 -2.30 -28.56
CA GLU A 194 -15.10 -1.32 -29.38
C GLU A 194 -13.93 -1.98 -30.11
N ILE A 195 -13.13 -2.80 -29.41
CA ILE A 195 -12.00 -3.56 -30.00
C ILE A 195 -12.50 -4.50 -31.10
N GLU A 196 -13.56 -5.30 -30.81
CA GLU A 196 -14.16 -6.17 -31.83
C GLU A 196 -14.71 -5.40 -33.05
N GLY A 197 -15.31 -4.23 -32.80
CA GLY A 197 -15.77 -3.31 -33.83
C GLY A 197 -14.63 -2.81 -34.71
N GLY A 198 -13.54 -2.37 -34.08
CA GLY A 198 -12.34 -1.89 -34.75
C GLY A 198 -11.62 -2.98 -35.55
N ILE A 199 -11.50 -4.19 -34.98
CA ILE A 199 -10.93 -5.34 -35.72
C ILE A 199 -11.77 -5.65 -36.97
N ARG A 200 -13.09 -5.73 -36.84
CA ARG A 200 -13.99 -5.99 -37.98
C ARG A 200 -13.97 -4.88 -39.04
N GLY A 201 -13.72 -3.63 -38.63
CA GLY A 201 -13.61 -2.47 -39.52
C GLY A 201 -12.25 -2.30 -40.17
N SER A 202 -11.23 -3.04 -39.75
CA SER A 202 -9.91 -2.98 -40.35
C SER A 202 -9.86 -3.61 -41.72
N SER A 203 -8.89 -3.19 -42.54
CA SER A 203 -8.68 -3.78 -43.90
C SER A 203 -8.22 -5.23 -43.85
N ASP A 204 -7.61 -5.68 -42.78
CA ASP A 204 -7.15 -7.04 -42.50
C ASP A 204 -7.42 -7.41 -41.05
N PRO A 205 -8.63 -7.96 -40.73
CA PRO A 205 -8.99 -8.32 -39.38
C PRO A 205 -8.12 -9.40 -38.73
N GLU A 206 -7.59 -10.34 -39.53
CA GLU A 206 -6.76 -11.43 -39.02
C GLU A 206 -5.38 -10.93 -38.57
N SER A 207 -4.73 -10.16 -39.43
CA SER A 207 -3.44 -9.50 -39.09
C SER A 207 -3.61 -8.52 -37.92
N MET A 208 -4.71 -7.78 -37.85
CA MET A 208 -5.00 -6.86 -36.73
C MET A 208 -5.12 -7.63 -35.42
N ASN A 209 -5.88 -8.71 -35.38
CA ASN A 209 -6.04 -9.52 -34.18
C ASN A 209 -4.71 -10.16 -33.73
N ALA A 210 -3.88 -10.63 -34.68
CA ALA A 210 -2.55 -11.15 -34.39
C ALA A 210 -1.66 -10.07 -33.76
N LEU A 211 -1.66 -8.85 -34.31
CA LEU A 211 -0.93 -7.70 -33.80
C LEU A 211 -1.33 -7.33 -32.36
N LEU A 212 -2.63 -7.23 -32.09
CA LEU A 212 -3.13 -6.90 -30.74
C LEU A 212 -2.70 -7.94 -29.71
N LYS A 213 -2.76 -9.23 -30.09
CA LYS A 213 -2.31 -10.32 -29.24
C LYS A 213 -0.80 -10.28 -28.96
N GLU A 214 0.00 -10.05 -29.99
CA GLU A 214 1.46 -9.93 -29.85
C GLU A 214 1.83 -8.73 -28.97
N PHE A 215 1.14 -7.61 -29.14
CA PHE A 215 1.32 -6.43 -28.32
C PHE A 215 0.95 -6.67 -26.83
N SER A 216 -0.15 -7.36 -26.57
CA SER A 216 -0.54 -7.71 -25.19
C SER A 216 0.54 -8.56 -24.50
N LEU A 217 1.07 -9.56 -25.20
CA LEU A 217 2.16 -10.39 -24.70
C LEU A 217 3.45 -9.59 -24.46
N TYR A 218 3.77 -8.67 -25.37
CA TYR A 218 4.92 -7.76 -25.19
C TYR A 218 4.75 -6.88 -23.96
N TRP A 219 3.58 -6.27 -23.80
CA TRP A 219 3.28 -5.42 -22.66
C TRP A 219 3.39 -6.17 -21.32
N GLU A 220 2.79 -7.34 -21.24
CA GLU A 220 2.80 -8.15 -20.01
C GLU A 220 4.22 -8.59 -19.61
N ASN A 221 5.03 -9.00 -20.57
CA ASN A 221 6.32 -9.61 -20.26
C ASN A 221 7.47 -8.58 -20.22
N ILE A 222 7.37 -7.46 -20.93
CA ILE A 222 8.44 -6.50 -21.07
C ILE A 222 8.00 -5.08 -20.72
N GLY A 223 6.97 -4.56 -21.38
CA GLY A 223 6.60 -3.14 -21.31
C GLY A 223 6.34 -2.64 -19.90
N LEU A 224 5.49 -3.34 -19.14
CA LEU A 224 5.17 -2.97 -17.77
C LEU A 224 6.40 -3.06 -16.85
N HIS A 225 7.27 -4.07 -17.06
CA HIS A 225 8.49 -4.23 -16.28
C HIS A 225 9.46 -3.06 -16.49
N GLU A 226 9.62 -2.63 -17.73
CA GLU A 226 10.46 -1.49 -18.08
C GLU A 226 9.93 -0.19 -17.43
N VAL A 227 8.64 0.10 -17.55
CA VAL A 227 8.03 1.26 -16.89
C VAL A 227 8.26 1.21 -15.38
N LYS A 228 8.01 0.07 -14.73
CA LYS A 228 8.24 -0.11 -13.28
C LYS A 228 9.70 0.10 -12.90
N THR A 229 10.65 -0.25 -13.76
CA THR A 229 12.08 -0.04 -13.51
C THR A 229 12.41 1.45 -13.40
N TYR A 230 11.85 2.30 -14.28
CA TYR A 230 12.00 3.75 -14.17
C TYR A 230 11.33 4.33 -12.93
N PHE A 231 10.11 3.92 -12.61
CA PHE A 231 9.41 4.37 -11.41
C PHE A 231 10.15 3.97 -10.12
N LYS A 232 10.68 2.76 -10.06
CA LYS A 232 11.50 2.29 -8.95
C LYS A 232 12.77 3.12 -8.77
N ALA A 233 13.46 3.42 -9.88
CA ALA A 233 14.65 4.27 -9.85
C ALA A 233 14.30 5.69 -9.38
N LEU A 234 13.20 6.27 -9.86
CA LEU A 234 12.72 7.59 -9.48
C LEU A 234 12.34 7.63 -7.99
N ALA A 235 11.55 6.67 -7.51
CA ALA A 235 11.19 6.58 -6.09
C ALA A 235 12.43 6.41 -5.18
N SER A 236 13.46 5.69 -5.65
CA SER A 236 14.72 5.58 -4.93
C SER A 236 15.47 6.91 -4.87
N ALA A 237 15.50 7.66 -5.97
CA ALA A 237 16.13 8.98 -6.02
C ALA A 237 15.37 9.98 -5.11
N MET A 238 14.03 10.00 -5.17
CA MET A 238 13.21 10.89 -4.34
C MET A 238 13.45 10.72 -2.83
N LYS A 239 13.84 9.53 -2.36
CA LYS A 239 14.23 9.31 -0.95
C LYS A 239 15.46 10.11 -0.54
N ASN A 240 16.37 10.38 -1.48
CA ASN A 240 17.64 11.09 -1.28
C ASN A 240 17.52 12.60 -1.59
N LEU A 241 16.40 13.04 -2.19
CA LEU A 241 16.19 14.45 -2.55
C LEU A 241 16.24 15.40 -1.32
N PRO A 242 15.71 15.04 -0.14
CA PRO A 242 15.84 15.89 1.05
C PRO A 242 17.29 16.18 1.43
N ASP A 243 18.18 15.19 1.38
CA ASP A 243 19.61 15.35 1.68
C ASP A 243 20.31 16.25 0.63
N PHE A 244 19.94 16.09 -0.65
CA PHE A 244 20.44 16.96 -1.70
C PHE A 244 20.03 18.42 -1.48
N VAL A 245 18.74 18.66 -1.14
CA VAL A 245 18.21 20.00 -0.85
C VAL A 245 18.90 20.63 0.35
N GLN A 246 19.16 19.85 1.41
CA GLN A 246 19.82 20.32 2.62
C GLN A 246 21.28 20.73 2.37
N ASN A 247 21.99 19.99 1.52
CA ASN A 247 23.44 20.15 1.31
C ASN A 247 23.79 21.11 0.15
N ARG A 248 22.81 21.58 -0.63
CA ARG A 248 23.06 22.51 -1.75
C ARG A 248 22.63 23.93 -1.39
N GLU A 249 23.61 24.85 -1.36
CA GLU A 249 23.36 26.26 -1.06
C GLU A 249 22.38 26.89 -2.05
N GLY A 250 21.47 27.71 -1.54
CA GLY A 250 20.55 28.50 -2.36
C GLY A 250 19.22 27.79 -2.71
N LEU A 251 19.11 26.47 -2.55
CA LEU A 251 17.84 25.77 -2.76
C LEU A 251 16.82 26.06 -1.67
N LEU A 252 17.27 26.13 -0.41
CA LEU A 252 16.40 26.40 0.75
C LEU A 252 16.76 27.77 1.33
N THR A 253 15.89 28.74 1.19
CA THR A 253 16.07 30.11 1.69
C THR A 253 15.09 30.40 2.82
N ARG A 254 15.57 31.05 3.88
CA ARG A 254 14.73 31.47 5.02
C ARG A 254 14.19 32.87 4.80
N GLN A 255 12.88 33.03 4.97
CA GLN A 255 12.18 34.31 4.91
C GLN A 255 11.37 34.52 6.21
N GLY A 256 12.01 35.07 7.23
CA GLY A 256 11.37 35.25 8.54
C GLY A 256 11.09 33.90 9.24
N MET A 257 9.80 33.57 9.41
CA MET A 257 9.31 32.31 10.02
C MET A 257 8.99 31.23 8.97
N THR A 258 9.20 31.51 7.70
CA THR A 258 8.96 30.56 6.60
C THR A 258 10.25 30.23 5.88
N TYR A 259 10.25 29.10 5.20
CA TYR A 259 11.31 28.72 4.28
C TYR A 259 10.73 28.60 2.88
N GLN A 260 11.53 28.90 1.89
CA GLN A 260 11.21 28.69 0.49
C GLN A 260 12.23 27.75 -0.13
N LEU A 261 11.75 26.64 -0.65
CA LEU A 261 12.51 25.74 -1.51
C LEU A 261 12.30 26.21 -2.95
N SER A 262 13.39 26.41 -3.69
CA SER A 262 13.39 26.78 -5.11
C SER A 262 14.28 25.80 -5.87
N LEU A 263 13.66 24.83 -6.53
CA LEU A 263 14.34 23.78 -7.27
C LEU A 263 14.22 24.04 -8.77
N LYS A 264 15.34 24.33 -9.41
CA LYS A 264 15.41 24.47 -10.88
C LYS A 264 15.40 23.09 -11.54
N GLU A 265 14.86 23.01 -12.75
CA GLU A 265 14.86 21.75 -13.51
C GLU A 265 16.27 21.22 -13.81
N GLU A 266 17.25 22.11 -14.04
CA GLU A 266 18.65 21.74 -14.20
C GLU A 266 19.20 21.05 -12.94
N ASP A 267 18.94 21.60 -11.74
CA ASP A 267 19.36 21.04 -10.48
C ASP A 267 18.73 19.65 -10.21
N LEU A 268 17.45 19.49 -10.58
CA LEU A 268 16.78 18.20 -10.47
C LEU A 268 17.34 17.17 -11.45
N ASN A 269 17.57 17.56 -12.70
CA ASN A 269 18.14 16.68 -13.72
C ASN A 269 19.55 16.22 -13.34
N ASP A 270 20.43 17.12 -12.93
CA ASP A 270 21.79 16.81 -12.44
C ASP A 270 21.73 15.85 -11.25
N PHE A 271 20.84 16.12 -10.29
CA PHE A 271 20.65 15.25 -9.15
C PHE A 271 20.21 13.85 -9.59
N LEU A 272 19.17 13.71 -10.40
CA LEU A 272 18.62 12.42 -10.84
C LEU A 272 19.66 11.61 -11.62
N GLN A 273 20.41 12.25 -12.54
CA GLN A 273 21.51 11.60 -13.27
C GLN A 273 22.61 11.09 -12.33
N SER A 274 22.90 11.82 -11.23
CA SER A 274 23.85 11.37 -10.21
C SER A 274 23.36 10.14 -9.44
N GLN A 275 22.03 9.98 -9.30
CA GLN A 275 21.43 8.87 -8.55
C GLN A 275 21.34 7.57 -9.37
N ASN A 276 21.04 7.67 -10.66
CA ASN A 276 20.89 6.48 -11.51
C ASN A 276 21.18 6.79 -12.98
N LYS A 277 21.96 5.90 -13.63
CA LYS A 277 22.29 6.00 -15.06
C LYS A 277 21.06 5.96 -15.99
N LEU A 278 19.94 5.40 -15.53
CA LEU A 278 18.68 5.41 -16.30
C LEU A 278 18.19 6.83 -16.61
N PHE A 279 18.63 7.84 -15.85
CA PHE A 279 18.23 9.23 -16.06
C PHE A 279 19.21 10.02 -16.97
N THR A 280 20.24 9.37 -17.52
CA THR A 280 21.18 10.05 -18.43
C THR A 280 20.49 10.57 -19.69
N ASP A 281 19.55 9.78 -20.22
CA ASP A 281 18.79 10.11 -21.43
C ASP A 281 17.34 10.56 -21.09
N PHE A 282 17.12 10.96 -19.85
CA PHE A 282 15.85 11.49 -19.34
C PHE A 282 15.99 12.95 -18.95
N ALA A 283 15.00 13.75 -19.33
CA ALA A 283 14.91 15.16 -18.94
C ALA A 283 13.56 15.40 -18.23
N PHE A 284 13.66 16.08 -17.09
CA PHE A 284 12.51 16.58 -16.33
C PHE A 284 12.35 18.07 -16.59
N HIS A 285 11.12 18.50 -16.85
CA HIS A 285 10.76 19.88 -17.09
C HIS A 285 9.64 20.31 -16.16
N PHE A 286 9.80 21.48 -15.58
CA PHE A 286 8.74 22.12 -14.82
C PHE A 286 7.95 23.03 -15.75
N ASN A 287 6.65 22.81 -15.85
CA ASN A 287 5.72 23.64 -16.59
C ASN A 287 4.74 24.31 -15.60
N GLU A 288 3.93 25.24 -16.07
CA GLU A 288 2.91 25.83 -15.23
C GLU A 288 1.91 24.78 -14.73
N GLY A 289 1.90 24.56 -13.40
CA GLY A 289 1.02 23.60 -12.72
C GLY A 289 1.34 22.12 -12.95
N SER A 290 2.39 21.76 -13.73
CA SER A 290 2.71 20.36 -14.02
C SER A 290 4.21 20.10 -14.12
N VAL A 291 4.57 18.83 -14.00
CA VAL A 291 5.94 18.33 -14.20
C VAL A 291 5.89 17.29 -15.33
N THR A 292 6.72 17.43 -16.33
CA THR A 292 6.89 16.45 -17.39
C THR A 292 8.26 15.81 -17.29
N ALA A 293 8.35 14.52 -17.57
CA ALA A 293 9.61 13.80 -17.70
C ALA A 293 9.57 12.99 -18.99
N SER A 294 10.60 13.06 -19.80
CA SER A 294 10.66 12.27 -21.03
C SER A 294 12.07 11.81 -21.33
N GLY A 295 12.18 10.63 -21.92
CA GLY A 295 13.46 10.08 -22.33
C GLY A 295 13.32 8.86 -23.22
N LYS A 296 14.48 8.43 -23.74
CA LYS A 296 14.59 7.24 -24.58
C LYS A 296 15.73 6.37 -24.08
N SER A 297 15.52 5.08 -24.03
CA SER A 297 16.55 4.10 -23.73
C SER A 297 16.50 2.99 -24.79
N GLY A 298 17.47 2.99 -25.71
CA GLY A 298 17.46 2.10 -26.85
C GLY A 298 16.25 2.32 -27.76
N LYS A 299 15.36 1.32 -27.84
CA LYS A 299 14.11 1.40 -28.63
C LYS A 299 12.89 1.83 -27.81
N LEU A 300 13.07 2.05 -26.51
CA LEU A 300 12.00 2.43 -25.61
C LEU A 300 11.93 3.94 -25.47
N SER A 301 10.73 4.50 -25.55
CA SER A 301 10.45 5.90 -25.20
C SER A 301 9.41 5.94 -24.10
N LEU A 302 9.67 6.76 -23.09
CA LEU A 302 8.76 6.97 -21.98
C LEU A 302 8.60 8.47 -21.75
N ALA A 303 7.35 8.91 -21.64
CA ALA A 303 7.02 10.26 -21.19
C ALA A 303 6.02 10.17 -20.05
N LEU A 304 6.24 10.97 -19.02
CA LEU A 304 5.43 11.07 -17.82
C LEU A 304 4.99 12.52 -17.65
N THR A 305 3.71 12.73 -17.34
CA THR A 305 3.19 14.05 -16.93
C THR A 305 2.47 13.85 -15.59
N GLY A 306 2.65 14.79 -14.68
CA GLY A 306 1.99 14.78 -13.39
C GLY A 306 2.07 16.13 -12.69
N HIS A 307 1.47 16.20 -11.52
CA HIS A 307 1.45 17.41 -10.69
C HIS A 307 1.64 17.07 -9.21
N TYR A 308 2.01 18.07 -8.41
CA TYR A 308 2.13 17.93 -6.97
C TYR A 308 0.90 18.47 -6.25
N THR A 309 0.46 17.76 -5.20
CA THR A 309 -0.49 18.27 -4.20
C THR A 309 0.10 18.19 -2.80
N ILE A 310 -0.48 18.95 -1.85
CA ILE A 310 -0.04 18.90 -0.46
C ILE A 310 -1.03 18.07 0.35
N GLN A 311 -0.52 17.03 1.00
CA GLN A 311 -1.22 16.26 2.02
C GLN A 311 -0.77 16.71 3.41
N ASN A 312 -1.71 16.93 4.33
CA ASN A 312 -1.40 17.33 5.71
C ASN A 312 -1.47 16.18 6.70
N GLU A 313 -2.29 15.16 6.46
CA GLU A 313 -2.55 14.02 7.34
C GLU A 313 -2.37 12.70 6.58
N PRO A 314 -1.84 11.62 7.19
CA PRO A 314 -1.30 11.52 8.55
C PRO A 314 0.09 12.13 8.70
N VAL A 315 0.80 12.37 7.60
CA VAL A 315 2.12 13.02 7.54
C VAL A 315 2.07 14.09 6.47
N ASN A 316 2.62 15.29 6.78
CA ASN A 316 2.71 16.33 5.77
C ASN A 316 3.71 15.95 4.68
N ALA A 317 3.25 15.94 3.46
CA ALA A 317 4.01 15.60 2.27
C ALA A 317 3.51 16.36 1.04
N MET A 318 4.38 16.52 0.07
CA MET A 318 3.99 16.83 -1.30
C MET A 318 3.89 15.50 -2.05
N LEU A 319 2.69 15.12 -2.47
CA LEU A 319 2.44 13.90 -3.22
C LEU A 319 2.46 14.21 -4.71
N PHE A 320 3.14 13.38 -5.47
CA PHE A 320 3.15 13.46 -6.93
C PHE A 320 2.03 12.59 -7.49
N HIS A 321 1.15 13.19 -8.26
CA HIS A 321 0.06 12.51 -8.96
C HIS A 321 0.44 12.32 -10.43
N VAL A 322 0.23 11.11 -10.92
CA VAL A 322 0.52 10.73 -12.30
C VAL A 322 -0.71 10.98 -13.16
N ASP A 323 -0.68 12.03 -13.97
CA ASP A 323 -1.78 12.39 -14.86
C ASP A 323 -1.76 11.56 -16.14
N LYS A 324 -0.57 11.33 -16.71
CA LYS A 324 -0.41 10.66 -18.00
C LYS A 324 0.94 9.98 -18.12
N ILE A 325 0.93 8.75 -18.64
CA ILE A 325 2.14 8.06 -19.08
C ILE A 325 1.97 7.68 -20.54
N VAL A 326 2.98 7.96 -21.35
CA VAL A 326 3.08 7.55 -22.76
C VAL A 326 4.27 6.63 -22.92
N PHE A 327 4.03 5.41 -23.32
CA PHE A 327 5.04 4.38 -23.55
C PHE A 327 5.09 3.99 -25.02
N ASN A 328 6.22 4.24 -25.69
CA ASN A 328 6.38 4.01 -27.13
C ASN A 328 5.28 4.64 -28.00
N GLY A 329 4.82 5.84 -27.63
CA GLY A 329 3.76 6.56 -28.35
C GLY A 329 2.34 6.14 -27.97
N LEU A 330 2.16 5.16 -27.09
CA LEU A 330 0.86 4.70 -26.59
C LEU A 330 0.59 5.27 -25.21
N GLU A 331 -0.59 5.84 -25.01
CA GLU A 331 -1.05 6.30 -23.71
C GLU A 331 -1.45 5.13 -22.83
N LEU A 332 -0.88 5.07 -21.61
CA LEU A 332 -1.23 4.03 -20.63
C LEU A 332 -2.56 4.34 -19.97
N PRO A 333 -3.33 3.30 -19.61
CA PRO A 333 -4.61 3.47 -18.90
C PRO A 333 -4.45 4.15 -17.55
N ASP A 334 -5.48 4.89 -17.12
CA ASP A 334 -5.54 5.50 -15.78
C ASP A 334 -5.34 4.49 -14.66
N THR A 335 -5.83 3.24 -14.84
CA THR A 335 -5.63 2.15 -13.88
C THR A 335 -4.16 1.79 -13.70
N THR A 336 -3.36 1.82 -14.79
CA THR A 336 -1.91 1.63 -14.73
C THR A 336 -1.23 2.80 -14.04
N ASN A 337 -1.62 4.05 -14.37
CA ASN A 337 -1.07 5.26 -13.75
C ASN A 337 -1.29 5.24 -12.24
N GLN A 338 -2.51 4.96 -11.78
CA GLN A 338 -2.87 4.85 -10.36
C GLN A 338 -2.16 3.69 -9.66
N ALA A 339 -1.98 2.55 -10.34
CA ALA A 339 -1.26 1.41 -9.78
C ALA A 339 0.22 1.74 -9.55
N LEU A 340 0.86 2.42 -10.50
CA LEU A 340 2.25 2.87 -10.39
C LEU A 340 2.43 3.94 -9.30
N GLU A 341 1.52 4.92 -9.22
CA GLU A 341 1.51 5.92 -8.15
C GLU A 341 1.39 5.28 -6.76
N LYS A 342 0.55 4.27 -6.62
CA LYS A 342 0.35 3.55 -5.36
C LYS A 342 1.54 2.64 -4.99
N GLU A 343 2.18 2.02 -5.99
CA GLU A 343 3.31 1.10 -5.79
C GLU A 343 4.62 1.85 -5.48
N PHE A 344 4.81 3.04 -6.09
CA PHE A 344 6.04 3.81 -6.00
C PHE A 344 5.80 5.17 -5.34
N ASP A 345 6.35 5.36 -4.16
CA ASP A 345 6.30 6.64 -3.44
C ASP A 345 7.21 7.69 -4.11
N LEU A 346 6.62 8.60 -4.86
CA LEU A 346 7.28 9.76 -5.47
C LEU A 346 7.10 11.04 -4.64
N GLY A 347 6.62 10.91 -3.41
CA GLY A 347 6.37 12.01 -2.50
C GLY A 347 7.65 12.67 -1.99
N PHE A 348 7.54 13.96 -1.71
CA PHE A 348 8.58 14.73 -1.02
C PHE A 348 8.12 15.10 0.39
N TYR A 349 8.96 14.81 1.37
CA TYR A 349 8.65 14.93 2.80
C TYR A 349 9.51 16.02 3.45
N PRO A 350 9.03 17.25 3.65
CA PRO A 350 9.82 18.34 4.21
C PRO A 350 10.42 18.05 5.57
N ALA A 351 9.75 17.27 6.41
CA ALA A 351 10.24 16.86 7.72
C ALA A 351 11.54 16.02 7.67
N LYS A 352 11.88 15.45 6.49
CA LYS A 352 13.18 14.77 6.30
C LYS A 352 14.33 15.75 6.09
N ILE A 353 14.07 16.99 5.67
CA ILE A 353 15.09 18.05 5.62
C ILE A 353 15.33 18.58 7.04
N ILE A 354 14.25 19.06 7.66
CA ILE A 354 14.24 19.57 9.05
C ILE A 354 12.91 19.14 9.68
N SER A 355 12.95 18.47 10.81
CA SER A 355 11.82 17.77 11.44
C SER A 355 10.57 18.61 11.70
N PHE A 356 10.71 19.92 11.81
CA PHE A 356 9.62 20.85 12.06
C PHE A 356 9.11 21.58 10.81
N LEU A 357 9.61 21.24 9.61
CA LEU A 357 9.15 21.84 8.36
C LEU A 357 7.92 21.12 7.81
N ARG A 358 6.97 21.92 7.34
CA ARG A 358 5.75 21.44 6.64
C ARG A 358 5.56 22.23 5.35
N ALA A 359 5.24 21.52 4.26
CA ALA A 359 4.83 22.16 3.02
C ALA A 359 3.44 22.77 3.19
N THR A 360 3.28 24.02 2.74
CA THR A 360 2.02 24.77 2.78
C THR A 360 1.52 25.15 1.40
N GLU A 361 2.43 25.29 0.45
CA GLU A 361 2.11 25.66 -0.94
C GLU A 361 3.16 25.04 -1.87
N VAL A 362 2.73 24.54 -3.00
CA VAL A 362 3.61 24.07 -4.10
C VAL A 362 3.16 24.72 -5.39
N ASP A 363 4.09 25.29 -6.11
CA ASP A 363 3.85 25.99 -7.37
C ASP A 363 4.93 25.57 -8.38
N SER A 364 4.50 25.03 -9.52
CA SER A 364 5.35 24.68 -10.64
C SER A 364 5.21 25.73 -11.72
N LYS A 365 6.32 26.31 -12.15
CA LYS A 365 6.45 27.30 -13.21
C LYS A 365 7.50 26.84 -14.21
N ASP A 366 7.58 27.51 -15.36
CA ASP A 366 8.57 27.18 -16.37
C ASP A 366 10.00 27.14 -15.79
N GLY A 367 10.58 25.96 -15.77
CA GLY A 367 11.94 25.71 -15.31
C GLY A 367 12.14 25.73 -13.79
N LEU A 368 11.09 25.92 -12.97
CA LEU A 368 11.23 26.12 -11.53
C LEU A 368 10.08 25.55 -10.73
N LEU A 369 10.41 24.72 -9.74
CA LEU A 369 9.48 24.26 -8.70
C LEU A 369 9.71 25.06 -7.42
N GLN A 370 8.68 25.76 -6.96
CA GLN A 370 8.69 26.56 -5.72
C GLN A 370 7.81 25.91 -4.66
N VAL A 371 8.35 25.77 -3.45
CA VAL A 371 7.59 25.22 -2.31
C VAL A 371 7.74 26.16 -1.12
N LYS A 372 6.61 26.58 -0.57
CA LYS A 372 6.58 27.31 0.70
C LYS A 372 6.52 26.31 1.85
N LEU A 373 7.40 26.48 2.80
CA LEU A 373 7.52 25.63 3.99
C LEU A 373 7.30 26.49 5.24
N ALA A 374 6.42 26.06 6.11
CA ALA A 374 6.19 26.69 7.41
C ALA A 374 6.85 25.88 8.55
N VAL A 375 7.19 26.57 9.63
CA VAL A 375 7.62 25.94 10.88
C VAL A 375 6.39 25.51 11.66
N SER A 376 6.30 24.22 12.01
CA SER A 376 5.24 23.68 12.86
C SER A 376 5.87 23.20 14.16
N PHE A 377 5.36 23.68 15.29
CA PHE A 377 5.75 23.28 16.64
C PHE A 377 4.79 22.27 17.21
#